data_796de871a1e286a0f72da9aa6d962ab0
#
_entry.id   796de871a1e286a0f72da9aa6d962ab0
#
_cell.length_a   1.000
_cell.length_b   1.000
_cell.length_c   1.000
_cell.angle_alpha   90.00
_cell.angle_beta   90.00
_cell.angle_gamma   90.00
#
_symmetry.space_group_name_H-M   'P 1'
#
loop_
_entity.id
_entity.type
_entity.pdbx_description
1 polymer ?
#
loop_
_entity_poly.entity_id
_entity_poly.type
_entity_poly.pdbx_seq_one_letter_code
_entity_poly.pdbx_strand_id
1 'polypeptide(L)'
;PADVRNSFEKRYNTKILDAYGLTETASGFSMQRYDRPIKPGSVGPAMPGCEVRVVDNEGRPLPPGQVGELTIKGPNVMKGYYRNEEETAQALKDGWLYTGDIGYMDEDGDIFIVDRKKDLIIRGGFSVYPSEVEAVLCDHPEISDVGVIGVPDREYGEQVCAFVVLKEGAKVSKKEIQSFCRENLAGYKI
;
A
#
# COMPACT_ATOMS: atom_id res chain seq x y z
N PRO A 1 -0.41 -11.39 -7.78
CA PRO A 1 0.61 -11.40 -8.84
C PRO A 1 -0.04 -11.26 -10.21
N ALA A 2 0.59 -10.47 -11.13
CA ALA A 2 0.05 -10.18 -12.45
C ALA A 2 -0.20 -11.46 -13.28
N ASP A 3 0.69 -12.43 -13.16
CA ASP A 3 0.60 -13.70 -13.90
C ASP A 3 -0.63 -14.53 -13.48
N VAL A 4 -0.98 -14.54 -12.21
CA VAL A 4 -2.18 -15.25 -11.71
C VAL A 4 -3.43 -14.58 -12.26
N ARG A 5 -3.49 -13.25 -12.22
CA ARG A 5 -4.58 -12.46 -12.79
C ARG A 5 -4.74 -12.73 -14.28
N ASN A 6 -3.67 -12.59 -15.05
CA ASN A 6 -3.67 -12.81 -16.50
C ASN A 6 -4.12 -14.24 -16.87
N SER A 7 -3.64 -15.23 -16.12
CA SER A 7 -4.01 -16.63 -16.32
C SER A 7 -5.49 -16.88 -16.05
N PHE A 8 -6.03 -16.27 -14.98
CA PHE A 8 -7.44 -16.36 -14.63
C PHE A 8 -8.32 -15.69 -15.70
N GLU A 9 -8.00 -14.44 -16.06
CA GLU A 9 -8.74 -13.67 -17.06
C GLU A 9 -8.79 -14.41 -18.41
N LYS A 10 -7.65 -14.97 -18.83
CA LYS A 10 -7.55 -15.76 -20.05
C LYS A 10 -8.38 -17.05 -19.97
N ARG A 11 -8.30 -17.76 -18.84
CA ARG A 11 -9.01 -19.06 -18.67
C ARG A 11 -10.53 -18.90 -18.67
N TYR A 12 -11.04 -17.85 -18.03
CA TYR A 12 -12.48 -17.64 -17.85
C TYR A 12 -13.08 -16.60 -18.78
N ASN A 13 -12.26 -16.02 -19.68
CA ASN A 13 -12.67 -14.96 -20.62
C ASN A 13 -13.40 -13.81 -19.88
N THR A 14 -12.87 -13.38 -18.76
CA THR A 14 -13.45 -12.34 -17.92
C THR A 14 -12.38 -11.38 -17.42
N LYS A 15 -12.79 -10.23 -16.90
CA LYS A 15 -11.89 -9.26 -16.23
C LYS A 15 -12.03 -9.34 -14.72
N ILE A 16 -10.90 -9.31 -14.02
CA ILE A 16 -10.88 -9.14 -12.58
C ILE A 16 -10.88 -7.63 -12.29
N LEU A 17 -11.84 -7.19 -11.49
CA LEU A 17 -11.88 -5.83 -10.97
C LEU A 17 -11.35 -5.81 -9.54
N ASP A 18 -10.39 -4.95 -9.29
CA ASP A 18 -9.91 -4.70 -7.94
C ASP A 18 -10.85 -3.73 -7.23
N ALA A 19 -11.08 -3.99 -5.97
CA ALA A 19 -11.84 -3.12 -5.08
C ALA A 19 -11.08 -2.97 -3.76
N TYR A 20 -11.29 -1.88 -3.07
CA TYR A 20 -10.70 -1.65 -1.77
C TYR A 20 -11.71 -1.16 -0.76
N GLY A 21 -11.58 -1.64 0.46
CA GLY A 21 -12.46 -1.30 1.58
C GLY A 21 -11.91 -1.78 2.91
N LEU A 22 -12.54 -1.29 3.96
CA LEU A 22 -12.19 -1.52 5.35
C LEU A 22 -13.43 -1.96 6.13
N THR A 23 -13.24 -2.57 7.27
CA THR A 23 -14.32 -2.82 8.23
C THR A 23 -15.01 -1.50 8.63
N GLU A 24 -14.22 -0.46 8.79
CA GLU A 24 -14.61 0.90 9.13
C GLU A 24 -15.44 1.59 8.03
N THR A 25 -15.45 1.05 6.82
CA THR A 25 -16.26 1.51 5.68
C THR A 25 -17.38 0.54 5.31
N ALA A 26 -17.72 -0.39 6.20
CA ALA A 26 -18.76 -1.41 6.00
C ALA A 26 -18.61 -2.19 4.67
N SER A 27 -17.42 -2.43 4.18
CA SER A 27 -16.98 -3.09 2.96
C SER A 27 -16.16 -2.13 2.06
N GLY A 28 -16.54 -1.96 0.76
CA GLY A 28 -15.78 -1.18 -0.21
C GLY A 28 -16.11 0.31 -0.19
N PHE A 29 -15.13 1.11 -0.57
CA PHE A 29 -15.31 2.52 -0.87
C PHE A 29 -14.71 2.93 -2.22
N SER A 30 -13.92 2.06 -2.83
CA SER A 30 -13.43 2.21 -4.20
C SER A 30 -13.49 0.90 -4.96
N MET A 31 -13.65 0.98 -6.27
CA MET A 31 -13.69 -0.20 -7.14
C MET A 31 -13.39 0.18 -8.59
N GLN A 32 -12.61 -0.65 -9.27
CA GLN A 32 -12.45 -0.60 -10.72
C GLN A 32 -13.79 -0.85 -11.42
N ARG A 33 -13.97 -0.29 -12.61
CA ARG A 33 -15.24 -0.33 -13.35
C ARG A 33 -15.05 -0.83 -14.77
N TYR A 34 -16.02 -1.57 -15.29
CA TYR A 34 -16.01 -2.07 -16.66
C TYR A 34 -16.21 -0.99 -17.73
N ASP A 35 -16.83 0.14 -17.36
CA ASP A 35 -17.16 1.24 -18.27
C ASP A 35 -16.02 2.25 -18.47
N ARG A 36 -14.84 1.96 -17.90
CA ARG A 36 -13.62 2.78 -18.04
C ARG A 36 -12.38 1.90 -18.12
N PRO A 37 -11.23 2.42 -18.62
CA PRO A 37 -9.99 1.67 -18.65
C PRO A 37 -9.57 1.19 -17.26
N ILE A 38 -9.24 -0.10 -17.15
CA ILE A 38 -8.69 -0.69 -15.94
C ILE A 38 -7.21 -0.37 -15.87
N LYS A 39 -6.78 0.35 -14.83
CA LYS A 39 -5.36 0.68 -14.61
C LYS A 39 -4.72 -0.37 -13.70
N PRO A 40 -3.63 -1.01 -14.14
CA PRO A 40 -2.91 -1.97 -13.29
C PRO A 40 -2.46 -1.34 -11.98
N GLY A 41 -2.66 -2.06 -10.85
CA GLY A 41 -2.29 -1.60 -9.52
C GLY A 41 -3.26 -0.60 -8.87
N SER A 42 -4.21 -0.04 -9.62
CA SER A 42 -5.28 0.78 -9.05
C SER A 42 -6.36 -0.09 -8.41
N VAL A 43 -6.98 0.40 -7.37
CA VAL A 43 -8.21 -0.15 -6.76
C VAL A 43 -9.47 0.58 -7.28
N GLY A 44 -9.31 1.40 -8.33
CA GLY A 44 -10.37 2.17 -8.95
C GLY A 44 -10.69 3.50 -8.27
N PRO A 45 -11.65 4.25 -8.81
CA PRO A 45 -12.13 5.50 -8.22
C PRO A 45 -13.02 5.25 -7.01
N ALA A 46 -13.28 6.32 -6.26
CA ALA A 46 -14.27 6.30 -5.18
C ALA A 46 -15.65 5.85 -5.69
N MET A 47 -16.33 5.04 -4.89
CA MET A 47 -17.70 4.61 -5.18
C MET A 47 -18.68 5.78 -5.05
N PRO A 48 -19.81 5.74 -5.76
CA PRO A 48 -20.84 6.78 -5.64
C PRO A 48 -21.25 7.04 -4.19
N GLY A 49 -21.23 8.31 -3.79
CA GLY A 49 -21.54 8.73 -2.41
C GLY A 49 -20.37 8.70 -1.45
N CYS A 50 -19.19 8.19 -1.88
CA CYS A 50 -17.94 8.28 -1.13
C CYS A 50 -17.05 9.39 -1.67
N GLU A 51 -16.38 10.10 -0.77
CA GLU A 51 -15.32 11.03 -1.08
C GLU A 51 -14.00 10.47 -0.54
N VAL A 52 -12.95 10.56 -1.33
CA VAL A 52 -11.59 10.16 -0.93
C VAL A 52 -10.65 11.34 -1.11
N ARG A 53 -9.76 11.53 -0.14
CA ARG A 53 -8.67 12.50 -0.20
C ARG A 53 -7.37 11.84 0.21
N VAL A 54 -6.29 12.31 -0.37
CA VAL A 54 -4.93 12.01 0.08
C VAL A 54 -4.46 13.21 0.89
N VAL A 55 -3.97 12.99 2.09
CA VAL A 55 -3.55 14.08 2.99
C VAL A 55 -2.12 13.90 3.47
N ASP A 56 -1.46 15.01 3.81
CA ASP A 56 -0.15 15.02 4.46
C ASP A 56 -0.26 14.71 5.97
N ASN A 57 0.86 14.74 6.69
CA ASN A 57 0.90 14.48 8.13
C ASN A 57 0.15 15.52 8.96
N GLU A 58 -0.08 16.72 8.43
CA GLU A 58 -0.86 17.80 9.04
C GLU A 58 -2.35 17.75 8.66
N GLY A 59 -2.75 16.76 7.85
CA GLY A 59 -4.13 16.58 7.41
C GLY A 59 -4.54 17.49 6.24
N ARG A 60 -3.59 18.14 5.57
CA ARG A 60 -3.87 19.01 4.42
C ARG A 60 -4.00 18.17 3.14
N PRO A 61 -5.01 18.41 2.31
CA PRO A 61 -5.16 17.70 1.05
C PRO A 61 -3.95 17.87 0.13
N LEU A 62 -3.53 16.77 -0.47
CA LEU A 62 -2.46 16.73 -1.47
C LEU A 62 -3.04 16.71 -2.89
N PRO A 63 -2.34 17.31 -3.88
CA PRO A 63 -2.72 17.23 -5.27
C PRO A 63 -2.55 15.80 -5.83
N PRO A 64 -3.19 15.49 -6.99
CA PRO A 64 -3.03 14.20 -7.64
C PRO A 64 -1.57 13.80 -7.85
N GLY A 65 -1.28 12.49 -7.73
CA GLY A 65 0.06 11.91 -7.88
C GLY A 65 0.94 12.01 -6.65
N GLN A 66 0.59 12.79 -5.63
CA GLN A 66 1.35 12.84 -4.38
C GLN A 66 0.89 11.77 -3.41
N VAL A 67 1.89 11.13 -2.76
CA VAL A 67 1.68 10.06 -1.78
C VAL A 67 1.40 10.64 -0.40
N GLY A 68 0.36 10.15 0.27
CA GLY A 68 -0.03 10.55 1.61
C GLY A 68 -1.02 9.56 2.22
N GLU A 69 -1.61 9.90 3.35
CA GLU A 69 -2.62 9.07 3.98
C GLU A 69 -3.97 9.22 3.27
N LEU A 70 -4.60 8.09 2.98
CA LEU A 70 -5.96 8.07 2.43
C LEU A 70 -6.98 8.39 3.52
N THR A 71 -7.86 9.35 3.24
CA THR A 71 -8.99 9.67 4.11
C THR A 71 -10.30 9.55 3.34
N ILE A 72 -11.35 9.10 4.03
CA ILE A 72 -12.62 8.72 3.41
C ILE A 72 -13.77 9.41 4.15
N LYS A 73 -14.73 9.89 3.38
CA LYS A 73 -16.00 10.38 3.87
C LYS A 73 -17.13 9.79 3.06
N GLY A 74 -18.16 9.30 3.73
CA GLY A 74 -19.31 8.71 3.06
C GLY A 74 -20.31 8.11 4.03
N PRO A 75 -21.50 7.73 3.54
CA PRO A 75 -22.56 7.15 4.37
C PRO A 75 -22.21 5.75 4.91
N ASN A 76 -21.21 5.09 4.33
CA ASN A 76 -20.71 3.77 4.70
C ASN A 76 -19.63 3.83 5.80
N VAL A 77 -19.15 5.03 6.16
CA VAL A 77 -18.16 5.20 7.24
C VAL A 77 -18.82 4.87 8.59
N MET A 78 -18.12 4.09 9.41
CA MET A 78 -18.57 3.68 10.76
C MET A 78 -18.88 4.89 11.63
N LYS A 79 -19.72 4.68 12.67
CA LYS A 79 -19.97 5.68 13.72
C LYS A 79 -18.83 5.76 14.74
N GLY A 80 -18.02 4.72 14.85
CA GLY A 80 -16.91 4.61 15.78
C GLY A 80 -16.65 3.19 16.23
N TYR A 81 -15.56 2.99 16.96
CA TYR A 81 -15.23 1.72 17.59
C TYR A 81 -16.06 1.47 18.84
N TYR A 82 -16.51 0.25 19.04
CA TYR A 82 -17.35 -0.11 20.16
C TYR A 82 -16.63 0.10 21.49
N ARG A 83 -17.19 0.98 22.35
CA ARG A 83 -16.65 1.34 23.67
C ARG A 83 -15.18 1.79 23.65
N ASN A 84 -14.75 2.42 22.55
CA ASN A 84 -13.39 2.93 22.41
C ASN A 84 -13.43 4.34 21.78
N GLU A 85 -13.72 5.32 22.62
CA GLU A 85 -13.86 6.73 22.19
C GLU A 85 -12.51 7.32 21.78
N GLU A 86 -11.44 6.90 22.43
CA GLU A 86 -10.09 7.39 22.14
C GLU A 86 -9.65 7.02 20.72
N GLU A 87 -9.72 5.74 20.35
CA GLU A 87 -9.41 5.28 19.00
C GLU A 87 -10.39 5.84 17.96
N THR A 88 -11.66 5.99 18.34
CA THR A 88 -12.65 6.63 17.47
C THR A 88 -12.26 8.07 17.15
N ALA A 89 -11.85 8.86 18.13
CA ALA A 89 -11.42 10.24 17.93
C ALA A 89 -10.11 10.34 17.14
N GLN A 90 -9.24 9.33 17.23
CA GLN A 90 -8.02 9.26 16.40
C GLN A 90 -8.33 8.95 14.94
N ALA A 91 -9.27 8.03 14.69
CA ALA A 91 -9.64 7.59 13.36
C ALA A 91 -10.61 8.53 12.64
N LEU A 92 -11.55 9.14 13.36
CA LEU A 92 -12.60 10.01 12.81
C LEU A 92 -12.34 11.47 13.18
N LYS A 93 -12.01 12.30 12.19
CA LYS A 93 -11.75 13.74 12.38
C LYS A 93 -12.56 14.54 11.37
N ASP A 94 -13.39 15.46 11.84
CA ASP A 94 -14.21 16.35 11.01
C ASP A 94 -15.07 15.62 9.97
N GLY A 95 -15.54 14.42 10.31
CA GLY A 95 -16.35 13.56 9.44
C GLY A 95 -15.54 12.77 8.40
N TRP A 96 -14.21 12.78 8.48
CA TRP A 96 -13.30 11.98 7.68
C TRP A 96 -12.72 10.82 8.48
N LEU A 97 -12.75 9.63 7.91
CA LEU A 97 -12.04 8.46 8.41
C LEU A 97 -10.60 8.52 7.91
N TYR A 98 -9.65 8.54 8.82
CA TYR A 98 -8.21 8.37 8.56
C TYR A 98 -7.93 6.88 8.56
N THR A 99 -7.59 6.34 7.38
CA THR A 99 -7.55 4.87 7.18
C THR A 99 -6.29 4.22 7.74
N GLY A 100 -5.23 4.98 7.93
CA GLY A 100 -3.90 4.44 8.19
C GLY A 100 -3.26 3.78 6.99
N ASP A 101 -3.85 3.88 5.81
CA ASP A 101 -3.28 3.39 4.56
C ASP A 101 -2.67 4.55 3.77
N ILE A 102 -1.48 4.32 3.25
CA ILE A 102 -0.73 5.27 2.42
C ILE A 102 -1.01 4.96 0.95
N GLY A 103 -1.26 6.01 0.19
CA GLY A 103 -1.54 5.87 -1.23
C GLY A 103 -1.52 7.21 -1.96
N TYR A 104 -1.89 7.18 -3.20
CA TYR A 104 -2.10 8.38 -4.01
C TYR A 104 -3.32 8.22 -4.90
N MET A 105 -3.81 9.32 -5.40
CA MET A 105 -4.88 9.36 -6.39
C MET A 105 -4.34 10.03 -7.65
N ASP A 106 -4.59 9.48 -8.82
CA ASP A 106 -4.17 10.09 -10.08
C ASP A 106 -5.16 11.17 -10.57
N GLU A 107 -4.84 11.81 -11.69
CA GLU A 107 -5.67 12.88 -12.27
C GLU A 107 -7.06 12.41 -12.71
N ASP A 108 -7.23 11.11 -13.00
CA ASP A 108 -8.52 10.51 -13.37
C ASP A 108 -9.34 10.06 -12.15
N GLY A 109 -8.80 10.23 -10.94
CA GLY A 109 -9.41 9.85 -9.67
C GLY A 109 -9.26 8.37 -9.31
N ASP A 110 -8.40 7.62 -10.01
CA ASP A 110 -8.06 6.25 -9.64
C ASP A 110 -7.12 6.23 -8.44
N ILE A 111 -7.41 5.35 -7.47
CA ILE A 111 -6.70 5.24 -6.19
C ILE A 111 -5.69 4.11 -6.28
N PHE A 112 -4.48 4.36 -5.78
CA PHE A 112 -3.38 3.41 -5.69
C PHE A 112 -2.93 3.28 -4.25
N ILE A 113 -2.99 2.07 -3.70
CA ILE A 113 -2.49 1.78 -2.35
C ILE A 113 -0.99 1.50 -2.45
N VAL A 114 -0.21 2.15 -1.59
CA VAL A 114 1.25 1.99 -1.54
C VAL A 114 1.63 1.10 -0.36
N ASP A 115 1.18 1.47 0.85
CA ASP A 115 1.55 0.74 2.08
C ASP A 115 0.62 1.10 3.25
N ARG A 116 0.94 0.60 4.44
CA ARG A 116 0.31 1.03 5.69
C ARG A 116 1.19 2.01 6.46
N LYS A 117 0.58 3.05 7.00
CA LYS A 117 1.27 4.08 7.79
C LYS A 117 2.04 3.51 8.99
N LYS A 118 1.46 2.51 9.65
CA LYS A 118 2.09 1.83 10.81
C LYS A 118 3.29 0.95 10.46
N ASP A 119 3.38 0.51 9.20
CA ASP A 119 4.43 -0.38 8.72
C ASP A 119 5.58 0.40 8.04
N LEU A 120 5.40 1.74 7.90
CA LEU A 120 6.38 2.64 7.32
C LEU A 120 7.68 2.64 8.16
N ILE A 121 8.80 2.40 7.51
CA ILE A 121 10.13 2.40 8.13
C ILE A 121 10.73 3.80 8.01
N ILE A 122 11.13 4.40 9.14
CA ILE A 122 11.74 5.73 9.16
C ILE A 122 13.25 5.60 9.36
N ARG A 123 13.99 5.57 8.24
CA ARG A 123 15.43 5.42 8.25
C ARG A 123 16.15 6.76 7.99
N GLY A 124 16.80 7.29 8.99
CA GLY A 124 17.54 8.57 8.86
C GLY A 124 16.68 9.74 8.39
N GLY A 125 15.39 9.76 8.76
CA GLY A 125 14.43 10.77 8.33
C GLY A 125 13.76 10.50 6.97
N PHE A 126 14.15 9.44 6.27
CA PHE A 126 13.51 9.03 5.02
C PHE A 126 12.46 7.96 5.25
N SER A 127 11.32 8.09 4.58
CA SER A 127 10.29 7.07 4.57
C SER A 127 10.64 5.96 3.60
N VAL A 128 10.71 4.73 4.11
CA VAL A 128 10.88 3.52 3.30
C VAL A 128 9.60 2.71 3.42
N TYR A 129 9.01 2.41 2.27
CA TYR A 129 7.81 1.59 2.17
C TYR A 129 8.23 0.11 2.06
N PRO A 130 7.88 -0.75 3.04
CA PRO A 130 8.18 -2.18 2.98
C PRO A 130 7.78 -2.83 1.68
N SER A 131 6.57 -2.55 1.19
CA SER A 131 6.04 -3.12 -0.05
C SER A 131 6.90 -2.82 -1.29
N GLU A 132 7.55 -1.66 -1.36
CA GLU A 132 8.46 -1.32 -2.46
C GLU A 132 9.72 -2.19 -2.45
N VAL A 133 10.27 -2.43 -1.27
CA VAL A 133 11.45 -3.32 -1.11
C VAL A 133 11.07 -4.76 -1.37
N GLU A 134 9.91 -5.19 -0.89
CA GLU A 134 9.34 -6.53 -1.12
C GLU A 134 9.11 -6.78 -2.62
N ALA A 135 8.52 -5.82 -3.33
CA ALA A 135 8.27 -5.94 -4.77
C ALA A 135 9.57 -6.17 -5.54
N VAL A 136 10.61 -5.39 -5.26
CA VAL A 136 11.93 -5.56 -5.88
C VAL A 136 12.53 -6.92 -5.55
N LEU A 137 12.47 -7.36 -4.30
CA LEU A 137 13.00 -8.66 -3.89
C LEU A 137 12.22 -9.84 -4.52
N CYS A 138 10.91 -9.73 -4.68
CA CYS A 138 10.08 -10.74 -5.35
C CYS A 138 10.41 -10.90 -6.84
N ASP A 139 10.96 -9.87 -7.50
CA ASP A 139 11.41 -9.95 -8.90
C ASP A 139 12.73 -10.76 -9.03
N HIS A 140 13.41 -11.06 -7.93
CA HIS A 140 14.63 -11.87 -7.96
C HIS A 140 14.31 -13.34 -8.27
N PRO A 141 14.98 -13.97 -9.29
CA PRO A 141 14.63 -15.31 -9.78
C PRO A 141 14.70 -16.42 -8.73
N GLU A 142 15.57 -16.28 -7.72
CA GLU A 142 15.81 -17.29 -6.69
C GLU A 142 14.94 -17.10 -5.42
N ILE A 143 14.15 -16.03 -5.34
CA ILE A 143 13.29 -15.72 -4.17
C ILE A 143 11.88 -16.24 -4.42
N SER A 144 11.30 -16.91 -3.44
CA SER A 144 9.90 -17.38 -3.48
C SER A 144 8.96 -16.51 -2.67
N ASP A 145 9.46 -15.91 -1.57
CA ASP A 145 8.65 -15.06 -0.70
C ASP A 145 9.55 -14.12 0.12
N VAL A 146 9.01 -12.97 0.55
CA VAL A 146 9.75 -11.96 1.29
C VAL A 146 8.82 -11.20 2.23
N GLY A 147 9.35 -10.82 3.38
CA GLY A 147 8.72 -9.86 4.28
C GLY A 147 9.74 -8.83 4.75
N VAL A 148 9.37 -7.56 4.74
CA VAL A 148 10.24 -6.44 5.12
C VAL A 148 9.67 -5.72 6.31
N ILE A 149 10.52 -5.45 7.31
CA ILE A 149 10.17 -4.68 8.51
C ILE A 149 11.27 -3.68 8.87
N GLY A 150 10.89 -2.66 9.66
CA GLY A 150 11.84 -1.81 10.36
C GLY A 150 12.36 -2.51 11.62
N VAL A 151 13.66 -2.41 11.85
CA VAL A 151 14.27 -2.81 13.12
C VAL A 151 14.98 -1.63 13.77
N PRO A 152 14.92 -1.47 15.09
CA PRO A 152 15.56 -0.35 15.76
C PRO A 152 17.07 -0.25 15.46
N ASP A 153 17.54 0.95 15.13
CA ASP A 153 18.94 1.27 14.87
C ASP A 153 19.37 2.52 15.61
N ARG A 154 20.61 2.52 16.15
CA ARG A 154 21.11 3.63 16.96
C ARG A 154 21.49 4.88 16.16
N GLU A 155 21.88 4.72 14.92
CA GLU A 155 22.35 5.79 14.03
C GLU A 155 21.22 6.36 13.18
N TYR A 156 20.38 5.48 12.63
CA TYR A 156 19.33 5.85 11.66
C TYR A 156 17.91 5.84 12.24
N GLY A 157 17.72 5.49 13.52
CA GLY A 157 16.43 5.26 14.14
C GLY A 157 15.90 3.87 13.81
N GLU A 158 15.76 3.56 12.54
CA GLU A 158 15.40 2.23 12.05
C GLU A 158 16.31 1.80 10.89
N GLN A 159 16.44 0.47 10.73
CA GLN A 159 17.06 -0.17 9.58
C GLN A 159 16.05 -1.06 8.87
N VAL A 160 16.20 -1.18 7.55
CA VAL A 160 15.38 -2.08 6.73
C VAL A 160 15.89 -3.51 6.94
N CYS A 161 15.00 -4.40 7.36
CA CYS A 161 15.30 -5.82 7.55
C CYS A 161 14.38 -6.67 6.67
N ALA A 162 14.95 -7.43 5.74
CA ALA A 162 14.23 -8.34 4.88
C ALA A 162 14.39 -9.79 5.35
N PHE A 163 13.28 -10.50 5.49
CA PHE A 163 13.20 -11.94 5.67
C PHE A 163 12.89 -12.57 4.32
N VAL A 164 13.80 -13.39 3.83
CA VAL A 164 13.74 -13.93 2.47
C VAL A 164 13.60 -15.44 2.50
N VAL A 165 12.62 -15.96 1.78
CA VAL A 165 12.44 -17.39 1.53
C VAL A 165 12.94 -17.69 0.11
N LEU A 166 13.91 -18.59 -0.01
CA LEU A 166 14.46 -18.98 -1.29
C LEU A 166 13.62 -20.08 -1.95
N LYS A 167 13.62 -20.14 -3.27
CA LYS A 167 13.03 -21.26 -4.04
C LYS A 167 13.80 -22.55 -3.74
N GLU A 168 13.15 -23.69 -3.92
CA GLU A 168 13.77 -25.00 -3.72
C GLU A 168 15.01 -25.16 -4.63
N GLY A 169 16.13 -25.52 -4.01
CA GLY A 169 17.42 -25.66 -4.73
C GLY A 169 18.19 -24.38 -4.99
N ALA A 170 17.63 -23.22 -4.68
CA ALA A 170 18.29 -21.92 -4.85
C ALA A 170 19.55 -21.79 -3.96
N LYS A 171 20.57 -21.09 -4.48
CA LYS A 171 21.87 -20.90 -3.81
C LYS A 171 22.35 -19.45 -3.91
N VAL A 172 21.49 -18.50 -3.59
CA VAL A 172 21.85 -17.09 -3.58
C VAL A 172 22.37 -16.67 -2.21
N SER A 173 23.46 -15.92 -2.19
CA SER A 173 24.05 -15.39 -0.96
C SER A 173 23.41 -14.04 -0.56
N LYS A 174 23.55 -13.67 0.73
CA LYS A 174 23.14 -12.35 1.22
C LYS A 174 23.78 -11.21 0.39
N LYS A 175 25.03 -11.34 -0.02
CA LYS A 175 25.74 -10.31 -0.81
C LYS A 175 25.13 -10.13 -2.19
N GLU A 176 24.72 -11.20 -2.84
CA GLU A 176 24.08 -11.16 -4.16
C GLU A 176 22.70 -10.50 -4.05
N ILE A 177 21.89 -10.85 -3.05
CA ILE A 177 20.60 -10.20 -2.78
C ILE A 177 20.80 -8.69 -2.51
N GLN A 178 21.78 -8.32 -1.69
CA GLN A 178 22.07 -6.91 -1.44
C GLN A 178 22.57 -6.17 -2.69
N SER A 179 23.33 -6.83 -3.58
CA SER A 179 23.75 -6.24 -4.85
C SER A 179 22.55 -5.98 -5.75
N PHE A 180 21.67 -6.95 -5.87
CA PHE A 180 20.40 -6.82 -6.59
C PHE A 180 19.55 -5.66 -6.07
N CYS A 181 19.42 -5.51 -4.75
CA CYS A 181 18.75 -4.35 -4.16
C CYS A 181 19.40 -3.03 -4.54
N ARG A 182 20.76 -2.93 -4.54
CA ARG A 182 21.47 -1.70 -4.90
C ARG A 182 21.29 -1.27 -6.36
N GLU A 183 21.02 -2.21 -7.23
CA GLU A 183 20.77 -1.95 -8.66
C GLU A 183 19.34 -1.42 -8.89
N ASN A 184 18.40 -1.73 -7.98
CA ASN A 184 16.97 -1.48 -8.18
C ASN A 184 16.35 -0.51 -7.16
N LEU A 185 17.03 -0.19 -6.06
CA LEU A 185 16.54 0.67 -4.98
C LEU A 185 17.51 1.80 -4.66
N ALA A 186 16.96 2.89 -4.14
CA ALA A 186 17.77 3.98 -3.59
C ALA A 186 18.55 3.52 -2.34
N GLY A 187 19.77 4.04 -2.14
CA GLY A 187 20.67 3.56 -1.09
C GLY A 187 20.14 3.63 0.34
N TYR A 188 19.25 4.56 0.65
CA TYR A 188 18.63 4.65 1.97
C TYR A 188 17.56 3.55 2.23
N LYS A 189 17.15 2.81 1.19
CA LYS A 189 16.18 1.69 1.29
C LYS A 189 16.85 0.33 1.49
N ILE A 190 18.19 0.29 1.63
CA ILE A 190 18.97 -0.95 1.68
C ILE A 190 19.68 -1.09 3.02
#